data_9e2824c5d9e0dbdcb9bb12ffebef9c7c
#
_entry.id   9e2824c5d9e0dbdcb9bb12ffebef9c7c
#
_cell.length_a   1.000
_cell.length_b   1.000
_cell.length_c   1.000
_cell.angle_alpha   90.00
_cell.angle_beta   90.00
_cell.angle_gamma   90.00
#
_symmetry.space_group_name_H-M   'P 1'
#
loop_
_entity.id
_entity.type
_entity.pdbx_description
1 polymer ?
#
loop_
_entity_poly.entity_id
_entity_poly.type
_entity_poly.pdbx_seq_one_letter_code
_entity_poly.pdbx_strand_id
1 'polypeptide(L)' 'MIIKVGDNVSVNVRKILPREGKVTNISIATTADDPAGEAGMQVKEYDTALDYAGSIDYETENGDQYWAYFSQIEKDI' A
#
# COMPACT_ATOMS: atom_id res chain seq x y z
N MET A 1 2.68 -11.70 3.52
CA MET A 1 3.75 -10.70 3.26
C MET A 1 3.63 -9.58 4.27
N ILE A 2 4.73 -9.17 4.86
CA ILE A 2 4.75 -8.04 5.81
C ILE A 2 5.23 -6.80 5.09
N ILE A 3 4.47 -5.71 5.19
CA ILE A 3 4.78 -4.41 4.60
C ILE A 3 5.06 -3.44 5.73
N LYS A 4 6.12 -2.64 5.61
CA LYS A 4 6.49 -1.62 6.60
C LYS A 4 6.64 -0.28 5.93
N VAL A 5 6.34 0.79 6.63
CA VAL A 5 6.69 2.16 6.20
C VAL A 5 8.20 2.22 5.99
N GLY A 6 8.61 2.71 4.83
CA GLY A 6 10.02 2.73 4.41
C GLY A 6 10.43 1.59 3.49
N ASP A 7 9.59 0.56 3.34
CA ASP A 7 9.87 -0.53 2.40
C ASP A 7 9.75 -0.05 0.95
N ASN A 8 10.60 -0.60 0.10
CA ASN A 8 10.44 -0.47 -1.34
C ASN A 8 9.44 -1.52 -1.83
N VAL A 9 8.48 -1.09 -2.61
CA VAL A 9 7.45 -1.97 -3.16
C VAL A 9 7.31 -1.74 -4.65
N SER A 10 6.84 -2.77 -5.33
CA SER A 10 6.40 -2.69 -6.71
C SER A 10 4.88 -2.77 -6.69
N VAL A 11 4.24 -1.81 -7.35
CA VAL A 11 2.78 -1.73 -7.41
C VAL A 11 2.32 -2.06 -8.82
N ASN A 12 1.44 -3.03 -8.93
CA ASN A 12 0.88 -3.45 -10.21
C ASN A 12 -0.15 -2.41 -10.66
N VAL A 13 0.23 -1.59 -11.63
CA VAL A 13 -0.63 -0.54 -12.18
C VAL A 13 -1.17 -0.99 -13.53
N ARG A 14 -2.49 -0.95 -13.68
CA ARG A 14 -3.17 -1.43 -14.87
C ARG A 14 -2.68 -0.70 -16.12
N LYS A 15 -2.33 -1.46 -17.17
CA LYS A 15 -1.92 -0.97 -18.49
C LYS A 15 -0.58 -0.24 -18.56
N ILE A 16 0.17 -0.20 -17.47
CA ILE A 16 1.53 0.34 -17.48
C ILE A 16 2.46 -0.64 -16.77
N LEU A 17 3.76 -0.42 -16.91
CA LEU A 17 4.76 -1.19 -16.17
C LEU A 17 4.55 -1.00 -14.66
N PRO A 18 4.90 -2.01 -13.85
CA PRO A 18 4.81 -1.86 -12.41
C PRO A 18 5.53 -0.60 -11.94
N ARG A 19 4.87 0.13 -11.02
CA ARG A 19 5.44 1.34 -10.46
C ARG A 19 6.12 1.00 -9.14
N GLU A 20 7.35 1.42 -9.00
CA GLU A 20 8.12 1.21 -7.78
C GLU A 20 8.14 2.46 -6.93
N GLY A 21 8.15 2.27 -5.62
CA GLY A 21 8.23 3.38 -4.69
C GLY A 21 8.46 2.93 -3.26
N LYS A 22 8.59 3.89 -2.38
CA LYS A 22 8.78 3.67 -0.95
C LYS A 22 7.48 3.92 -0.21
N VAL A 23 7.07 2.98 0.62
CA VAL A 23 5.85 3.11 1.43
C VAL A 23 6.01 4.26 2.41
N THR A 24 5.07 5.21 2.38
CA THR A 24 5.06 6.35 3.29
C THR A 24 3.97 6.26 4.34
N ASN A 25 2.90 5.50 4.06
CA ASN A 25 1.81 5.31 4.98
C ASN A 25 1.07 4.00 4.69
N ILE A 26 0.51 3.38 5.73
CA ILE A 26 -0.30 2.17 5.62
C ILE A 26 -1.62 2.41 6.34
N SER A 27 -2.73 2.20 5.64
CA SER A 27 -4.08 2.37 6.20
C SER A 27 -4.86 1.06 6.11
N ILE A 28 -5.44 0.65 7.22
CA ILE A 28 -6.28 -0.56 7.32
C ILE A 28 -7.74 -0.15 7.31
N ALA A 29 -8.53 -0.78 6.45
CA ALA A 29 -9.98 -0.55 6.42
C ALA A 29 -10.63 -1.11 7.69
N THR A 30 -11.41 -0.29 8.35
CA THR A 30 -12.16 -0.69 9.56
C THR A 30 -13.63 -0.93 9.27
N THR A 31 -14.10 -0.56 8.07
CA THR A 31 -15.47 -0.78 7.63
C THR A 31 -15.48 -1.25 6.16
N ALA A 32 -16.53 -1.96 5.79
CA ALA A 32 -16.70 -2.42 4.41
C ALA A 32 -16.96 -1.28 3.42
N ASP A 33 -17.42 -0.14 3.90
CA ASP A 33 -17.73 1.03 3.07
C ASP A 33 -16.50 1.88 2.74
N ASP A 34 -15.36 1.53 3.31
CA ASP A 34 -14.09 2.27 3.15
C ASP A 34 -12.95 1.30 2.84
N PRO A 35 -12.98 0.65 1.67
CA PRO A 35 -12.00 -0.40 1.36
C PRO A 35 -10.55 0.09 1.25
N ALA A 36 -10.34 1.37 1.01
CA ALA A 36 -9.00 1.96 0.99
C ALA A 36 -8.49 2.32 2.39
N GLY A 37 -9.36 2.30 3.39
CA GLY A 37 -8.98 2.63 4.76
C GLY A 37 -8.73 4.11 4.99
N GLU A 38 -9.37 5.00 4.22
CA GLU A 38 -9.18 6.46 4.39
C GLU A 38 -9.57 6.93 5.79
N ALA A 39 -10.68 6.40 6.32
CA ALA A 39 -11.13 6.65 7.68
C ALA A 39 -10.75 5.52 8.64
N GLY A 40 -9.87 4.64 8.22
CA GLY A 40 -9.46 3.47 8.98
C GLY A 40 -8.30 3.74 9.92
N MET A 41 -7.63 2.66 10.31
CA MET A 41 -6.49 2.72 11.22
C MET A 41 -5.19 2.85 10.44
N GLN A 42 -4.37 3.80 10.82
CA GLN A 42 -3.03 3.92 10.26
C GLN A 42 -2.02 3.15 11.10
N VAL A 43 -1.18 2.38 10.44
CA VAL A 43 -0.18 1.54 11.09
C VAL A 43 1.17 1.72 10.41
N LYS A 44 2.23 1.32 11.09
CA LYS A 44 3.59 1.40 10.55
C LYS A 44 4.04 0.10 9.89
N GLU A 45 3.38 -1.01 10.20
CA GLU A 45 3.59 -2.28 9.52
C GLU A 45 2.30 -3.08 9.50
N TYR A 46 2.17 -3.94 8.51
CA TYR A 46 0.99 -4.76 8.36
C TYR A 46 1.32 -6.06 7.62
N ASP A 47 0.73 -7.16 8.07
CA ASP A 47 0.81 -8.45 7.40
C ASP A 47 -0.41 -8.62 6.49
N THR A 48 -0.19 -8.63 5.20
CA THR A 48 -1.26 -8.76 4.20
C THR A 48 -1.90 -10.15 4.17
N ALA A 49 -1.35 -11.12 4.90
CA ALA A 49 -2.01 -12.42 5.09
C ALA A 49 -3.23 -12.32 6.02
N LEU A 50 -3.37 -11.24 6.77
CA LEU A 50 -4.57 -10.97 7.55
C LEU A 50 -5.71 -10.50 6.64
N ASP A 51 -6.94 -10.72 7.07
CA ASP A 51 -8.13 -10.51 6.22
C ASP A 51 -8.61 -9.07 6.12
N TYR A 52 -7.82 -8.11 6.55
CA TYR A 52 -8.23 -6.70 6.44
C TYR A 52 -7.89 -6.13 5.07
N ALA A 53 -8.84 -5.41 4.49
CA ALA A 53 -8.58 -4.59 3.33
C ALA A 53 -7.85 -3.31 3.75
N GLY A 54 -7.26 -2.62 2.79
CA GLY A 54 -6.61 -1.34 3.04
C GLY A 54 -5.75 -0.92 1.87
N SER A 55 -4.97 0.11 2.11
CA SER A 55 -4.12 0.70 1.08
C SER A 55 -2.81 1.22 1.68
N ILE A 56 -1.89 1.51 0.79
CA ILE A 56 -0.66 2.22 1.12
C ILE A 56 -0.60 3.53 0.34
N ASP A 57 0.11 4.49 0.91
CA ASP A 57 0.66 5.61 0.15
C ASP A 57 2.13 5.30 -0.10
N TYR A 58 2.61 5.64 -1.28
CA TYR A 58 4.00 5.44 -1.63
C TYR A 58 4.52 6.60 -2.47
N GLU A 59 5.81 6.82 -2.38
CA GLU A 59 6.51 7.89 -3.08
C GLU A 59 7.51 7.29 -4.05
N THR A 60 7.45 7.73 -5.30
CA THR A 60 8.40 7.29 -6.33
C THR A 60 9.74 8.03 -6.20
N GLU A 61 10.74 7.54 -6.93
CA GLU A 61 12.07 8.14 -6.97
C GLU A 61 12.04 9.62 -7.37
N ASN A 62 11.07 10.00 -8.19
CA ASN A 62 10.91 11.40 -8.63
C ASN A 62 10.19 12.28 -7.62
N GLY A 63 9.77 11.74 -6.48
CA GLY A 63 9.02 12.48 -5.47
C GLY A 63 7.52 12.53 -5.68
N ASP A 64 6.99 11.80 -6.66
CA ASP A 64 5.57 11.73 -6.91
C ASP A 64 4.88 10.83 -5.88
N GLN A 65 3.72 11.25 -5.40
CA GLN A 65 2.94 10.54 -4.40
C GLN A 65 1.79 9.78 -5.08
N TYR A 66 1.64 8.51 -4.72
CA TYR A 66 0.58 7.64 -5.22
C TYR A 66 0.03 6.79 -4.09
N TRP A 67 -1.08 6.10 -4.36
CA TRP A 67 -1.64 5.13 -3.43
C TRP A 67 -2.04 3.86 -4.18
N ALA A 68 -2.16 2.75 -3.43
CA ALA A 68 -2.58 1.47 -3.99
C ALA A 68 -3.25 0.62 -2.92
N TYR A 69 -4.17 -0.24 -3.35
CA TYR A 69 -4.73 -1.27 -2.48
C TYR A 69 -3.69 -2.33 -2.15
N PHE A 70 -3.85 -3.01 -1.03
CA PHE A 70 -2.96 -4.13 -0.66
C PHE A 70 -2.86 -5.18 -1.74
N SER A 71 -3.98 -5.46 -2.44
CA SER A 71 -4.01 -6.45 -3.52
C SER A 71 -3.17 -6.10 -4.74
N GLN A 72 -2.76 -4.85 -4.87
CA GLN A 72 -1.96 -4.37 -6.00
C GLN A 72 -0.45 -4.39 -5.71
N ILE A 73 -0.07 -4.72 -4.50
CA ILE A 73 1.33 -4.62 -4.06
C ILE A 73 2.05 -5.93 -4.31
N GLU A 74 3.20 -5.83 -4.98
CA GLU A 74 4.20 -6.88 -5.01
C GLU A 74 5.41 -6.33 -4.26
N LYS A 75 5.79 -7.00 -3.18
CA LYS A 75 6.93 -6.53 -2.40
C LYS A 75 8.21 -6.74 -3.19
N ASP A 76 8.97 -5.68 -3.38
CA ASP A 76 10.27 -5.75 -3.98
C ASP A 76 11.25 -6.39 -2.99
N ILE A 77 12.03 -7.28 -3.51
CA ILE A 77 12.95 -8.07 -2.68
C ILE A 77 14.38 -7.59 -2.87
#